data_6e97b337af9d8ade24a5d5c56f3ca73c
#
_entry.id   6e97b337af9d8ade24a5d5c56f3ca73c
#
_cell.length_a   1.000
_cell.length_b   1.000
_cell.length_c   1.000
_cell.angle_alpha   90.00
_cell.angle_beta   90.00
_cell.angle_gamma   90.00
#
_symmetry.space_group_name_H-M   'P 1'
#
loop_
_entity.id
_entity.type
_entity.pdbx_description
1 polymer ?
#
loop_
_entity_poly.entity_id
_entity_poly.type
_entity_poly.pdbx_seq_one_letter_code
_entity_poly.pdbx_strand_id
1 'polypeptide(L)'
;MKATTLPQKNIVTEKWLDGIAYEIAFWNNVYRWPHTFKGMMGWAHYGSIINLEGFDANDFLLKFSNPKVYDVGSGMSYAIGDRIEKQGEEIALDVHYMDPLAFHFNHILGKYKKKMPEIEFGMSEYLSSFIPDKDAALITIQNALDHSSAPIKGIVEALVSLREGGVLYLNHHPNEAEMEKYKGFHQYNVDEKAGELIIWNKIEKINVSQLLMGFASVETKRMDTGHIVAVITRNGTEEALPVSLQGYVDDKYDKAELCKVLLRFQYINTPLGKKQKDSFYAVSVNLIQFFAQMLPWHIKMKLKRLIKQA
;
A
#
# COMPACT_ATOMS: atom_id res chain seq x y z
N MET A 1 -2.65 9.33 32.61
CA MET A 1 -2.71 8.44 31.45
C MET A 1 -1.50 7.53 31.47
N LYS A 2 -1.68 6.21 31.52
CA LYS A 2 -0.56 5.27 31.42
C LYS A 2 -0.09 5.29 29.97
N ALA A 3 1.17 5.65 29.73
CA ALA A 3 1.82 5.49 28.43
C ALA A 3 1.69 4.00 28.04
N THR A 4 0.92 3.73 27.02
CA THR A 4 0.81 2.40 26.44
C THR A 4 2.17 2.12 25.79
N THR A 5 3.02 1.35 26.48
CA THR A 5 4.26 0.85 25.90
C THR A 5 3.86 -0.01 24.69
N LEU A 6 4.22 0.47 23.50
CA LEU A 6 4.10 -0.31 22.26
C LEU A 6 4.79 -1.66 22.47
N PRO A 7 4.19 -2.76 22.04
CA PRO A 7 4.81 -4.06 22.17
C PRO A 7 6.10 -4.08 21.36
N GLN A 8 7.24 -4.20 22.05
CA GLN A 8 8.53 -4.54 21.44
C GLN A 8 8.40 -5.95 20.87
N LYS A 9 8.05 -6.09 19.62
CA LYS A 9 8.13 -7.39 18.94
C LYS A 9 8.78 -7.22 17.57
N ASN A 10 9.67 -8.18 17.29
CA ASN A 10 10.29 -8.34 15.99
C ASN A 10 9.27 -8.07 14.88
N ILE A 11 9.53 -7.06 14.08
CA ILE A 11 8.68 -6.60 12.98
C ILE A 11 8.33 -7.76 12.04
N VAL A 12 9.26 -8.68 11.86
CA VAL A 12 9.09 -9.83 10.96
C VAL A 12 8.52 -10.99 11.75
N THR A 13 7.20 -11.06 11.85
CA THR A 13 6.52 -12.25 12.34
C THR A 13 6.49 -13.34 11.26
N GLU A 14 6.40 -14.61 11.65
CA GLU A 14 6.23 -15.73 10.69
C GLU A 14 5.06 -15.47 9.73
N LYS A 15 3.94 -14.92 10.21
CA LYS A 15 2.79 -14.55 9.38
C LYS A 15 3.12 -13.54 8.30
N TRP A 16 3.96 -12.55 8.61
CA TRP A 16 4.38 -11.54 7.63
C TRP A 16 5.29 -12.17 6.56
N LEU A 17 6.21 -13.06 6.96
CA LEU A 17 7.04 -13.83 6.03
C LEU A 17 6.21 -14.74 5.12
N ASP A 18 5.19 -15.40 5.66
CA ASP A 18 4.23 -16.17 4.85
C ASP A 18 3.50 -15.25 3.85
N GLY A 19 3.15 -14.03 4.26
CA GLY A 19 2.55 -13.01 3.42
C GLY A 19 3.40 -12.67 2.20
N ILE A 20 4.71 -12.54 2.34
CA ILE A 20 5.63 -12.28 1.22
C ILE A 20 5.47 -13.33 0.12
N ALA A 21 5.43 -14.62 0.49
CA ALA A 21 5.29 -15.69 -0.49
C ALA A 21 3.97 -15.63 -1.25
N TYR A 22 2.87 -15.31 -0.55
CA TYR A 22 1.55 -15.16 -1.16
C TYR A 22 1.48 -13.98 -2.12
N GLU A 23 2.03 -12.84 -1.72
CA GLU A 23 2.04 -11.63 -2.53
C GLU A 23 2.83 -11.82 -3.83
N ILE A 24 4.04 -12.39 -3.73
CA ILE A 24 4.85 -12.72 -4.91
C ILE A 24 4.11 -13.72 -5.81
N ALA A 25 3.45 -14.73 -5.22
CA ALA A 25 2.68 -15.70 -5.99
C ALA A 25 1.50 -15.07 -6.72
N PHE A 26 0.79 -14.16 -6.05
CA PHE A 26 -0.33 -13.43 -6.61
C PHE A 26 0.12 -12.65 -7.86
N TRP A 27 1.12 -11.79 -7.73
CA TRP A 27 1.61 -10.98 -8.84
C TRP A 27 2.24 -11.81 -9.95
N ASN A 28 3.00 -12.87 -9.61
CA ASN A 28 3.54 -13.77 -10.62
C ASN A 28 2.41 -14.46 -11.44
N ASN A 29 1.28 -14.80 -10.83
CA ASN A 29 0.13 -15.34 -11.56
C ASN A 29 -0.57 -14.27 -12.41
N VAL A 30 -0.76 -13.06 -11.88
CA VAL A 30 -1.37 -11.96 -12.63
C VAL A 30 -0.58 -11.69 -13.92
N TYR A 31 0.73 -11.57 -13.82
CA TYR A 31 1.59 -11.19 -14.93
C TYR A 31 1.90 -12.36 -15.90
N ARG A 32 1.78 -13.59 -15.42
CA ARG A 32 2.01 -14.79 -16.23
C ARG A 32 0.99 -14.97 -17.36
N TRP A 33 -0.27 -14.65 -17.11
CA TRP A 33 -1.36 -14.97 -18.00
C TRP A 33 -1.95 -13.72 -18.65
N PRO A 34 -2.12 -13.70 -20.01
CA PRO A 34 -2.59 -12.49 -20.70
C PRO A 34 -3.92 -11.94 -20.19
N HIS A 35 -4.88 -12.81 -19.86
CA HIS A 35 -6.21 -12.38 -19.42
C HIS A 35 -6.20 -11.81 -18.00
N THR A 36 -5.44 -12.40 -17.05
CA THR A 36 -5.31 -11.85 -15.69
C THR A 36 -4.54 -10.53 -15.72
N PHE A 37 -3.49 -10.46 -16.54
CA PHE A 37 -2.75 -9.22 -16.75
C PHE A 37 -3.64 -8.13 -17.35
N LYS A 38 -4.41 -8.43 -18.43
CA LYS A 38 -5.35 -7.47 -19.01
C LYS A 38 -6.40 -7.01 -18.01
N GLY A 39 -6.93 -7.92 -17.20
CA GLY A 39 -7.88 -7.58 -16.15
C GLY A 39 -7.29 -6.64 -15.10
N MET A 40 -6.05 -6.89 -14.66
CA MET A 40 -5.36 -6.02 -13.71
C MET A 40 -5.02 -4.66 -14.33
N MET A 41 -4.53 -4.64 -15.56
CA MET A 41 -4.21 -3.39 -16.26
C MET A 41 -5.44 -2.54 -16.58
N GLY A 42 -6.64 -3.09 -16.52
CA GLY A 42 -7.89 -2.32 -16.57
C GLY A 42 -8.11 -1.44 -15.31
N TRP A 43 -7.36 -1.68 -14.24
CA TRP A 43 -7.35 -0.86 -13.01
C TRP A 43 -6.09 0.01 -12.91
N ALA A 44 -5.09 -0.22 -13.76
CA ALA A 44 -3.89 0.60 -13.81
C ALA A 44 -4.19 1.96 -14.42
N HIS A 45 -3.66 3.00 -13.82
CA HIS A 45 -3.79 4.37 -14.31
C HIS A 45 -2.46 4.92 -14.87
N TYR A 46 -1.39 4.12 -14.90
CA TYR A 46 -0.15 4.50 -15.54
C TYR A 46 -0.38 4.95 -17.01
N GLY A 47 0.21 6.06 -17.39
CA GLY A 47 0.02 6.69 -18.71
C GLY A 47 -1.23 7.56 -18.79
N SER A 48 -1.92 7.86 -17.70
CA SER A 48 -3.10 8.71 -17.66
C SER A 48 -2.95 9.87 -16.66
N ILE A 49 -3.90 10.81 -16.72
CA ILE A 49 -4.00 11.89 -15.74
C ILE A 49 -4.29 11.27 -14.36
N ILE A 50 -3.59 11.78 -13.34
CA ILE A 50 -3.79 11.33 -11.96
C ILE A 50 -5.22 11.59 -11.52
N ASN A 51 -5.88 10.56 -11.03
CA ASN A 51 -7.25 10.62 -10.53
C ASN A 51 -7.34 9.81 -9.23
N LEU A 52 -7.62 10.49 -8.13
CA LEU A 52 -7.76 9.88 -6.81
C LEU A 52 -9.19 10.09 -6.31
N GLU A 53 -9.82 9.01 -5.87
CA GLU A 53 -11.20 9.05 -5.39
C GLU A 53 -11.35 10.03 -4.22
N GLY A 54 -12.23 11.01 -4.34
CA GLY A 54 -12.49 11.98 -3.27
C GLY A 54 -11.41 13.03 -3.04
N PHE A 55 -10.38 13.12 -3.90
CA PHE A 55 -9.34 14.11 -3.82
C PHE A 55 -8.92 14.60 -5.21
N ASP A 56 -8.98 15.89 -5.44
CA ASP A 56 -8.52 16.52 -6.69
C ASP A 56 -6.99 16.64 -6.69
N ALA A 57 -6.35 15.53 -7.06
CA ALA A 57 -4.89 15.46 -7.11
C ALA A 57 -4.30 16.32 -8.24
N ASN A 58 -5.03 16.50 -9.35
CA ASN A 58 -4.58 17.34 -10.46
C ASN A 58 -4.41 18.80 -10.03
N ASP A 59 -5.48 19.40 -9.52
CA ASP A 59 -5.46 20.79 -9.06
C ASP A 59 -4.54 21.00 -7.85
N PHE A 60 -4.43 19.95 -7.02
CA PHE A 60 -3.49 19.99 -5.90
C PHE A 60 -2.04 20.05 -6.37
N LEU A 61 -1.62 19.19 -7.29
CA LEU A 61 -0.24 19.09 -7.76
C LEU A 61 0.18 20.30 -8.63
N LEU A 62 -0.76 20.93 -9.32
CA LEU A 62 -0.51 22.17 -10.07
C LEU A 62 -0.01 23.35 -9.21
N LYS A 63 -0.19 23.29 -7.89
CA LYS A 63 0.31 24.31 -6.95
C LYS A 63 1.83 24.27 -6.77
N PHE A 64 2.48 23.19 -7.20
CA PHE A 64 3.92 22.98 -7.04
C PHE A 64 4.64 23.10 -8.39
N SER A 65 5.86 23.65 -8.38
CA SER A 65 6.67 23.80 -9.60
C SER A 65 7.18 22.46 -10.16
N ASN A 66 7.57 21.54 -9.31
CA ASN A 66 8.04 20.19 -9.67
C ASN A 66 7.52 19.22 -8.62
N PRO A 67 6.24 18.80 -8.71
CA PRO A 67 5.69 17.89 -7.73
C PRO A 67 6.27 16.48 -7.90
N LYS A 68 6.83 15.92 -6.82
CA LYS A 68 7.16 14.51 -6.74
C LYS A 68 6.04 13.75 -6.06
N VAL A 69 5.68 12.63 -6.63
CA VAL A 69 4.62 11.74 -6.16
C VAL A 69 5.21 10.39 -5.81
N TYR A 70 4.90 9.89 -4.64
CA TYR A 70 5.35 8.57 -4.17
C TYR A 70 4.15 7.66 -3.92
N ASP A 71 4.05 6.57 -4.67
CA ASP A 71 3.03 5.53 -4.48
C ASP A 71 3.65 4.39 -3.68
N VAL A 72 3.36 4.34 -2.39
CA VAL A 72 4.02 3.47 -1.40
C VAL A 72 3.18 2.22 -1.16
N GLY A 73 3.82 1.05 -1.25
CA GLY A 73 3.11 -0.22 -1.31
C GLY A 73 2.38 -0.39 -2.64
N SER A 74 2.97 0.13 -3.72
CA SER A 74 2.36 0.15 -5.06
C SER A 74 2.05 -1.24 -5.60
N GLY A 75 2.68 -2.28 -5.07
CA GLY A 75 2.65 -3.61 -5.64
C GLY A 75 3.10 -3.56 -7.10
N MET A 76 2.31 -4.21 -7.98
CA MET A 76 2.47 -4.12 -9.42
C MET A 76 1.17 -3.62 -10.08
N SER A 77 0.34 -2.87 -9.35
CA SER A 77 -0.96 -2.40 -9.79
C SER A 77 -0.89 -1.16 -10.67
N TYR A 78 0.10 -0.28 -10.41
CA TYR A 78 0.21 1.03 -11.05
C TYR A 78 -1.10 1.83 -10.95
N ALA A 79 -1.65 1.88 -9.75
CA ALA A 79 -3.01 2.37 -9.49
C ALA A 79 -3.16 3.89 -9.57
N ILE A 80 -2.06 4.64 -9.74
CA ILE A 80 -2.10 6.08 -9.91
C ILE A 80 -1.64 6.50 -11.31
N GLY A 81 -2.22 7.62 -11.81
CA GLY A 81 -1.77 8.26 -13.04
C GLY A 81 -0.41 8.95 -12.84
N ASP A 82 0.32 9.09 -13.92
CA ASP A 82 1.65 9.73 -13.96
C ASP A 82 1.65 11.06 -14.75
N ARG A 83 0.47 11.66 -14.92
CA ARG A 83 0.30 12.94 -15.62
C ARG A 83 -0.66 13.84 -14.88
N ILE A 84 -0.49 15.16 -15.09
CA ILE A 84 -1.46 16.21 -14.75
C ILE A 84 -1.85 16.98 -16.00
N GLU A 85 -3.04 17.56 -15.99
CA GLU A 85 -3.50 18.45 -17.06
C GLU A 85 -3.38 19.91 -16.63
N LYS A 86 -2.77 20.72 -17.48
CA LYS A 86 -2.68 22.17 -17.32
C LYS A 86 -3.07 22.86 -18.62
N GLN A 87 -4.18 23.58 -18.61
CA GLN A 87 -4.67 24.34 -19.76
C GLN A 87 -4.87 23.49 -21.04
N GLY A 88 -5.28 22.23 -20.87
CA GLY A 88 -5.48 21.29 -21.97
C GLY A 88 -4.22 20.54 -22.42
N GLU A 89 -3.10 20.76 -21.77
CA GLU A 89 -1.85 20.03 -22.04
C GLU A 89 -1.54 19.04 -20.92
N GLU A 90 -1.17 17.81 -21.30
CA GLU A 90 -0.73 16.78 -20.36
C GLU A 90 0.75 16.98 -20.02
N ILE A 91 1.05 17.08 -18.74
CA ILE A 91 2.40 17.21 -18.20
C ILE A 91 2.74 15.93 -17.42
N ALA A 92 3.88 15.31 -17.74
CA ALA A 92 4.37 14.15 -17.00
C ALA A 92 4.76 14.54 -15.56
N LEU A 93 4.39 13.67 -14.62
CA LEU A 93 4.78 13.75 -13.22
C LEU A 93 6.02 12.90 -12.95
N ASP A 94 6.80 13.31 -11.96
CA ASP A 94 7.85 12.48 -11.36
C ASP A 94 7.21 11.55 -10.32
N VAL A 95 6.85 10.34 -10.77
CA VAL A 95 6.16 9.34 -9.94
C VAL A 95 7.11 8.20 -9.59
N HIS A 96 7.28 7.97 -8.29
CA HIS A 96 8.06 6.88 -7.70
C HIS A 96 7.13 5.77 -7.21
N TYR A 97 7.13 4.62 -7.87
CA TYR A 97 6.39 3.43 -7.43
C TYR A 97 7.27 2.65 -6.46
N MET A 98 6.90 2.60 -5.18
CA MET A 98 7.74 2.02 -4.12
C MET A 98 7.07 0.81 -3.48
N ASP A 99 7.87 -0.24 -3.24
CA ASP A 99 7.39 -1.44 -2.57
C ASP A 99 8.53 -2.20 -1.86
N PRO A 100 8.31 -2.79 -0.68
CA PRO A 100 9.31 -3.63 -0.03
C PRO A 100 9.68 -4.90 -0.82
N LEU A 101 8.84 -5.33 -1.76
CA LEU A 101 9.06 -6.50 -2.62
C LEU A 101 9.58 -6.15 -4.01
N ALA A 102 10.06 -4.93 -4.23
CA ALA A 102 10.51 -4.39 -5.53
C ALA A 102 11.42 -5.34 -6.30
N PHE A 103 12.39 -6.00 -5.64
CA PHE A 103 13.30 -6.96 -6.30
C PHE A 103 12.55 -8.13 -6.95
N HIS A 104 11.54 -8.65 -6.26
CA HIS A 104 10.71 -9.75 -6.78
C HIS A 104 9.80 -9.28 -7.90
N PHE A 105 9.23 -8.08 -7.76
CA PHE A 105 8.33 -7.50 -8.75
C PHE A 105 9.05 -7.13 -10.04
N ASN A 106 10.21 -6.50 -9.96
CA ASN A 106 11.04 -6.20 -11.12
C ASN A 106 11.54 -7.47 -11.82
N HIS A 107 11.85 -8.54 -11.05
CA HIS A 107 12.12 -9.85 -11.64
C HIS A 107 10.90 -10.40 -12.41
N ILE A 108 9.68 -10.24 -11.90
CA ILE A 108 8.44 -10.64 -12.59
C ILE A 108 8.25 -9.83 -13.88
N LEU A 109 8.46 -8.51 -13.84
CA LEU A 109 8.41 -7.64 -15.02
C LEU A 109 9.36 -8.13 -16.11
N GLY A 110 10.63 -8.36 -15.77
CA GLY A 110 11.65 -8.86 -16.67
C GLY A 110 11.32 -10.25 -17.22
N LYS A 111 10.87 -11.17 -16.37
CA LYS A 111 10.49 -12.54 -16.73
C LYS A 111 9.38 -12.59 -17.76
N TYR A 112 8.37 -11.73 -17.64
CA TYR A 112 7.23 -11.69 -18.57
C TYR A 112 7.35 -10.56 -19.61
N LYS A 113 8.52 -9.93 -19.72
CA LYS A 113 8.85 -8.88 -20.70
C LYS A 113 7.80 -7.75 -20.72
N LYS A 114 7.39 -7.28 -19.53
CA LYS A 114 6.45 -6.19 -19.38
C LYS A 114 7.17 -4.84 -19.36
N LYS A 115 6.75 -3.94 -20.24
CA LYS A 115 7.26 -2.57 -20.32
C LYS A 115 6.47 -1.66 -19.37
N MET A 116 6.73 -1.77 -18.10
CA MET A 116 6.15 -0.95 -17.03
C MET A 116 7.29 -0.23 -16.30
N PRO A 117 7.02 0.87 -15.59
CA PRO A 117 8.01 1.51 -14.73
C PRO A 117 8.62 0.51 -13.75
N GLU A 118 9.89 0.70 -13.46
CA GLU A 118 10.57 -0.06 -12.42
C GLU A 118 10.01 0.32 -11.06
N ILE A 119 9.89 -0.67 -10.16
CA ILE A 119 9.44 -0.47 -8.79
C ILE A 119 10.66 -0.26 -7.92
N GLU A 120 10.68 0.83 -7.17
CA GLU A 120 11.75 1.19 -6.26
C GLU A 120 11.59 0.47 -4.92
N PHE A 121 12.71 0.13 -4.29
CA PHE A 121 12.67 -0.45 -2.96
C PHE A 121 12.38 0.61 -1.91
N GLY A 122 11.31 0.42 -1.14
CA GLY A 122 10.94 1.29 -0.04
C GLY A 122 9.87 0.67 0.85
N MET A 123 9.78 1.16 2.07
CA MET A 123 8.85 0.67 3.10
C MET A 123 8.18 1.86 3.79
N SER A 124 6.88 1.76 4.01
CA SER A 124 6.13 2.81 4.71
C SER A 124 6.70 3.09 6.09
N GLU A 125 7.10 2.06 6.84
CA GLU A 125 7.61 2.19 8.22
C GLU A 125 8.95 2.93 8.34
N TYR A 126 9.64 3.17 7.25
CA TYR A 126 10.95 3.85 7.20
C TYR A 126 11.05 4.85 6.06
N LEU A 127 9.93 5.38 5.65
CA LEU A 127 9.79 6.13 4.40
C LEU A 127 10.72 7.35 4.34
N SER A 128 10.92 8.05 5.45
CA SER A 128 11.85 9.18 5.56
C SER A 128 13.31 8.85 5.22
N SER A 129 13.67 7.56 5.25
CA SER A 129 15.01 7.11 4.83
C SER A 129 15.10 6.81 3.33
N PHE A 130 13.98 6.76 2.63
CA PHE A 130 13.91 6.50 1.19
C PHE A 130 13.54 7.75 0.39
N ILE A 131 12.82 8.70 1.01
CA ILE A 131 12.48 9.99 0.39
C ILE A 131 13.45 11.05 0.91
N PRO A 132 14.37 11.52 0.06
CA PRO A 132 15.33 12.55 0.46
C PRO A 132 14.62 13.90 0.66
N ASP A 133 15.18 14.70 1.56
CA ASP A 133 14.93 16.15 1.70
C ASP A 133 13.47 16.58 1.88
N LYS A 134 12.59 15.68 2.34
CA LYS A 134 11.15 15.96 2.51
C LYS A 134 10.57 16.61 1.25
N ASP A 135 10.79 15.98 0.10
CA ASP A 135 10.43 16.57 -1.19
C ASP A 135 9.11 16.07 -1.79
N ALA A 136 8.45 15.13 -1.12
CA ALA A 136 7.18 14.57 -1.58
C ALA A 136 6.06 15.61 -1.53
N ALA A 137 5.48 15.93 -2.69
CA ALA A 137 4.25 16.72 -2.76
C ALA A 137 3.02 15.89 -2.41
N LEU A 138 3.00 14.64 -2.89
CA LEU A 138 1.93 13.69 -2.64
C LEU A 138 2.55 12.32 -2.34
N ILE A 139 2.11 11.72 -1.23
CA ILE A 139 2.35 10.31 -0.94
C ILE A 139 1.01 9.61 -0.98
N THR A 140 0.92 8.51 -1.74
CA THR A 140 -0.26 7.65 -1.76
C THR A 140 0.06 6.30 -1.14
N ILE A 141 -0.87 5.76 -0.33
CA ILE A 141 -0.84 4.38 0.14
C ILE A 141 -2.23 3.80 -0.11
N GLN A 142 -2.34 2.96 -1.13
CA GLN A 142 -3.60 2.43 -1.59
C GLN A 142 -3.67 0.93 -1.38
N ASN A 143 -4.57 0.50 -0.50
CA ASN A 143 -4.80 -0.90 -0.13
C ASN A 143 -3.50 -1.66 0.23
N ALA A 144 -2.60 -1.00 0.93
CA ALA A 144 -1.30 -1.52 1.31
C ALA A 144 -0.95 -1.28 2.78
N LEU A 145 -1.59 -0.30 3.44
CA LEU A 145 -1.26 0.02 4.83
C LEU A 145 -1.68 -1.08 5.81
N ASP A 146 -2.71 -1.86 5.49
CA ASP A 146 -3.13 -3.05 6.24
C ASP A 146 -2.09 -4.19 6.16
N HIS A 147 -1.23 -4.16 5.14
CA HIS A 147 -0.08 -5.05 4.97
C HIS A 147 1.16 -4.61 5.76
N SER A 148 1.16 -3.39 6.27
CA SER A 148 2.27 -2.88 7.09
C SER A 148 2.38 -3.64 8.42
N SER A 149 3.60 -3.83 8.89
CA SER A 149 3.86 -4.37 10.23
C SER A 149 3.59 -3.35 11.33
N ALA A 150 3.60 -2.04 10.98
CA ALA A 150 3.38 -0.92 11.88
C ALA A 150 2.71 0.26 11.13
N PRO A 151 1.41 0.18 10.82
CA PRO A 151 0.73 1.15 9.97
C PRO A 151 0.76 2.58 10.50
N ILE A 152 0.70 2.77 11.81
CA ILE A 152 0.79 4.10 12.43
C ILE A 152 2.19 4.70 12.21
N LYS A 153 3.25 3.90 12.35
CA LYS A 153 4.60 4.34 12.00
C LYS A 153 4.67 4.74 10.54
N GLY A 154 4.08 3.95 9.63
CA GLY A 154 4.01 4.26 8.20
C GLY A 154 3.34 5.61 7.91
N ILE A 155 2.24 5.92 8.59
CA ILE A 155 1.57 7.23 8.47
C ILE A 155 2.49 8.35 8.95
N VAL A 156 3.12 8.21 10.13
CA VAL A 156 4.00 9.26 10.69
C VAL A 156 5.23 9.46 9.80
N GLU A 157 5.86 8.40 9.34
CA GLU A 157 6.98 8.43 8.40
C GLU A 157 6.62 9.12 7.08
N ALA A 158 5.42 8.83 6.55
CA ALA A 158 4.93 9.53 5.36
C ALA A 158 4.76 11.04 5.62
N LEU A 159 4.15 11.43 6.74
CA LEU A 159 3.95 12.84 7.09
C LEU A 159 5.26 13.60 7.28
N VAL A 160 6.31 12.98 7.84
CA VAL A 160 7.62 13.63 7.98
C VAL A 160 8.39 13.69 6.66
N SER A 161 8.02 12.87 5.68
CA SER A 161 8.62 12.86 4.34
C SER A 161 7.97 13.85 3.37
N LEU A 162 6.81 14.41 3.74
CA LEU A 162 6.13 15.43 2.94
C LEU A 162 6.88 16.76 2.99
N ARG A 163 6.93 17.43 1.84
CA ARG A 163 7.28 18.82 1.74
C ARG A 163 6.20 19.71 2.39
N GLU A 164 6.49 20.97 2.58
CA GLU A 164 5.49 21.93 3.03
C GLU A 164 4.28 21.96 2.10
N GLY A 165 3.08 21.88 2.70
CA GLY A 165 1.81 21.81 1.97
C GLY A 165 1.56 20.48 1.24
N GLY A 166 2.44 19.48 1.42
CA GLY A 166 2.24 18.15 0.85
C GLY A 166 1.14 17.36 1.55
N VAL A 167 0.65 16.32 0.89
CA VAL A 167 -0.48 15.50 1.33
C VAL A 167 -0.13 14.01 1.34
N LEU A 168 -0.57 13.31 2.38
CA LEU A 168 -0.69 11.86 2.40
C LEU A 168 -2.13 11.48 2.05
N TYR A 169 -2.28 10.70 0.98
CA TYR A 169 -3.55 10.14 0.54
C TYR A 169 -3.62 8.64 0.85
N LEU A 170 -4.66 8.22 1.54
CA LEU A 170 -4.94 6.82 1.85
C LEU A 170 -6.24 6.39 1.18
N ASN A 171 -6.25 5.20 0.57
CA ASN A 171 -7.46 4.56 0.02
C ASN A 171 -7.43 3.07 0.33
N HIS A 172 -8.40 2.59 1.11
CA HIS A 172 -8.41 1.21 1.60
C HIS A 172 -9.79 0.56 1.53
N HIS A 173 -9.80 -0.75 1.30
CA HIS A 173 -10.96 -1.55 1.61
C HIS A 173 -11.20 -1.58 3.13
N PRO A 174 -12.45 -1.37 3.59
CA PRO A 174 -12.73 -1.41 5.02
C PRO A 174 -12.56 -2.81 5.58
N ASN A 175 -11.92 -2.91 6.75
CA ASN A 175 -11.86 -4.14 7.57
C ASN A 175 -11.33 -5.37 6.83
N GLU A 176 -10.32 -5.20 5.96
CA GLU A 176 -9.81 -6.27 5.10
C GLU A 176 -9.14 -7.39 5.91
N ALA A 177 -8.44 -7.08 7.01
CA ALA A 177 -7.85 -8.09 7.87
C ALA A 177 -8.89 -9.07 8.46
N GLU A 178 -10.07 -8.58 8.86
CA GLU A 178 -11.16 -9.46 9.30
C GLU A 178 -11.68 -10.33 8.15
N MET A 179 -11.90 -9.73 6.97
CA MET A 179 -12.36 -10.45 5.79
C MET A 179 -11.38 -11.54 5.38
N GLU A 180 -10.08 -11.28 5.50
CA GLU A 180 -9.00 -12.22 5.20
C GLU A 180 -8.62 -13.11 6.40
N LYS A 181 -9.35 -13.02 7.53
CA LYS A 181 -9.12 -13.82 8.76
C LYS A 181 -7.71 -13.63 9.32
N TYR A 182 -7.13 -12.45 9.19
CA TYR A 182 -5.77 -12.10 9.64
C TYR A 182 -4.70 -13.05 9.08
N LYS A 183 -4.80 -13.40 7.78
CA LYS A 183 -3.82 -14.24 7.09
C LYS A 183 -2.80 -13.38 6.34
N GLY A 184 -1.55 -13.87 6.30
CA GLY A 184 -0.48 -13.23 5.56
C GLY A 184 -0.25 -11.79 6.00
N PHE A 185 -0.23 -10.86 5.05
CA PHE A 185 -0.03 -9.45 5.31
C PHE A 185 -1.22 -8.74 5.95
N HIS A 186 -2.45 -9.23 5.78
CA HIS A 186 -3.65 -8.58 6.32
C HIS A 186 -3.70 -8.69 7.85
N GLN A 187 -2.99 -7.79 8.54
CA GLN A 187 -2.88 -7.81 10.00
C GLN A 187 -3.65 -6.66 10.67
N TYR A 188 -4.01 -5.64 9.90
CA TYR A 188 -4.73 -4.46 10.38
C TYR A 188 -5.99 -4.19 9.55
N ASN A 189 -6.94 -3.55 10.19
CA ASN A 189 -8.16 -3.06 9.58
C ASN A 189 -8.09 -1.54 9.50
N VAL A 190 -8.53 -0.99 8.38
CA VAL A 190 -8.76 0.44 8.19
C VAL A 190 -10.27 0.66 8.17
N ASP A 191 -10.75 1.62 8.95
CA ASP A 191 -12.18 1.95 9.02
C ASP A 191 -12.39 3.45 9.20
N GLU A 192 -13.61 3.88 8.95
CA GLU A 192 -14.08 5.24 9.21
C GLU A 192 -15.21 5.18 10.23
N LYS A 193 -15.17 6.05 11.24
CA LYS A 193 -16.23 6.18 12.22
C LYS A 193 -16.47 7.65 12.54
N ALA A 194 -17.63 8.16 12.19
CA ALA A 194 -18.04 9.55 12.42
C ALA A 194 -17.03 10.58 11.86
N GLY A 195 -16.48 10.33 10.68
CA GLY A 195 -15.49 11.17 10.02
C GLY A 195 -14.03 10.97 10.53
N GLU A 196 -13.80 10.07 11.47
CA GLU A 196 -12.49 9.80 12.02
C GLU A 196 -11.86 8.54 11.40
N LEU A 197 -10.57 8.59 11.09
CA LEU A 197 -9.79 7.46 10.61
C LEU A 197 -9.43 6.54 11.78
N ILE A 198 -9.82 5.28 11.66
CA ILE A 198 -9.58 4.26 12.68
C ILE A 198 -8.72 3.14 12.09
N ILE A 199 -7.61 2.83 12.74
CA ILE A 199 -6.79 1.64 12.44
C ILE A 199 -6.86 0.71 13.64
N TRP A 200 -7.17 -0.56 13.39
CA TRP A 200 -7.37 -1.51 14.48
C TRP A 200 -7.04 -2.95 14.09
N ASN A 201 -6.79 -3.76 15.08
CA ASN A 201 -6.66 -5.21 14.97
C ASN A 201 -7.27 -5.90 16.20
N LYS A 202 -6.96 -7.18 16.43
CA LYS A 202 -7.46 -7.92 17.59
C LYS A 202 -6.90 -7.46 18.94
N ILE A 203 -5.84 -6.66 18.94
CA ILE A 203 -5.08 -6.28 20.13
C ILE A 203 -5.30 -4.82 20.46
N GLU A 204 -5.32 -3.96 19.44
CA GLU A 204 -5.35 -2.52 19.61
C GLU A 204 -6.33 -1.84 18.64
N LYS A 205 -6.77 -0.66 19.03
CA LYS A 205 -7.60 0.22 18.20
C LYS A 205 -7.12 1.65 18.41
N ILE A 206 -6.70 2.29 17.32
CA ILE A 206 -6.13 3.63 17.34
C ILE A 206 -7.02 4.54 16.50
N ASN A 207 -7.43 5.65 17.12
CA ASN A 207 -8.06 6.76 16.41
C ASN A 207 -6.95 7.66 15.85
N VAL A 208 -6.66 7.53 14.58
CA VAL A 208 -5.57 8.24 13.91
C VAL A 208 -5.84 9.74 13.84
N SER A 209 -7.10 10.12 13.61
CA SER A 209 -7.50 11.55 13.58
C SER A 209 -7.21 12.25 14.91
N GLN A 210 -7.51 11.58 16.03
CA GLN A 210 -7.20 12.11 17.37
C GLN A 210 -5.71 12.06 17.69
N LEU A 211 -5.02 10.99 17.28
CA LEU A 211 -3.57 10.85 17.50
C LEU A 211 -2.78 11.96 16.82
N LEU A 212 -3.20 12.37 15.61
CA LEU A 212 -2.53 13.39 14.81
C LEU A 212 -3.00 14.82 15.12
N MET A 213 -3.98 15.00 16.03
CA MET A 213 -4.55 16.30 16.37
C MET A 213 -3.45 17.31 16.77
N GLY A 214 -3.47 18.48 16.14
CA GLY A 214 -2.47 19.54 16.31
C GLY A 214 -1.24 19.38 15.40
N PHE A 215 -0.91 18.17 14.95
CA PHE A 215 0.21 17.92 14.04
C PHE A 215 -0.23 17.85 12.57
N ALA A 216 -1.36 17.22 12.30
CA ALA A 216 -1.94 17.14 10.98
C ALA A 216 -3.48 17.24 11.02
N SER A 217 -4.07 17.70 9.94
CA SER A 217 -5.52 17.60 9.69
C SER A 217 -5.81 16.30 8.96
N VAL A 218 -6.87 15.61 9.36
CA VAL A 218 -7.29 14.34 8.77
C VAL A 218 -8.73 14.46 8.30
N GLU A 219 -8.95 14.40 7.00
CA GLU A 219 -10.26 14.32 6.40
C GLU A 219 -10.53 12.88 5.97
N THR A 220 -11.51 12.23 6.57
CA THR A 220 -11.82 10.82 6.29
C THR A 220 -13.26 10.69 5.83
N LYS A 221 -13.45 9.88 4.78
CA LYS A 221 -14.76 9.60 4.21
C LYS A 221 -14.88 8.15 3.79
N ARG A 222 -16.07 7.58 3.95
CA ARG A 222 -16.45 6.36 3.26
C ARG A 222 -17.08 6.73 1.92
N MET A 223 -16.50 6.27 0.83
CA MET A 223 -16.92 6.56 -0.52
C MET A 223 -18.07 5.66 -0.96
N ASP A 224 -18.79 6.04 -2.02
CA ASP A 224 -19.88 5.23 -2.60
C ASP A 224 -19.39 3.86 -3.11
N THR A 225 -18.14 3.75 -3.49
CA THR A 225 -17.46 2.49 -3.80
C THR A 225 -17.32 1.56 -2.58
N GLY A 226 -17.51 2.08 -1.38
CA GLY A 226 -17.32 1.41 -0.10
C GLY A 226 -15.91 1.56 0.47
N HIS A 227 -14.98 2.17 -0.27
CA HIS A 227 -13.63 2.41 0.21
C HIS A 227 -13.61 3.46 1.31
N ILE A 228 -12.58 3.39 2.17
CA ILE A 228 -12.23 4.44 3.11
C ILE A 228 -11.12 5.28 2.47
N VAL A 229 -11.42 6.54 2.27
CA VAL A 229 -10.44 7.53 1.79
C VAL A 229 -10.10 8.46 2.94
N ALA A 230 -8.80 8.69 3.16
CA ALA A 230 -8.33 9.72 4.07
C ALA A 230 -7.29 10.61 3.38
N VAL A 231 -7.50 11.92 3.50
CA VAL A 231 -6.56 12.96 3.06
C VAL A 231 -5.96 13.58 4.31
N ILE A 232 -4.65 13.45 4.47
CA ILE A 232 -3.93 13.90 5.67
C ILE A 232 -2.94 14.98 5.26
N THR A 233 -3.15 16.18 5.80
CA THR A 233 -2.30 17.34 5.53
C THR A 233 -1.55 17.74 6.79
N ARG A 234 -0.23 17.87 6.70
CA ARG A 234 0.58 18.31 7.83
C ARG A 234 0.32 19.79 8.15
N ASN A 235 0.10 20.10 9.43
CA ASN A 235 -0.10 21.47 9.89
C ASN A 235 1.25 22.17 10.08
N GLY A 236 1.56 23.13 9.23
CA GLY A 236 2.75 23.99 9.37
C GLY A 236 4.09 23.29 9.09
N THR A 237 5.15 24.06 9.32
CA THR A 237 6.54 23.69 9.01
C THR A 237 7.35 23.23 10.22
N GLU A 238 6.73 23.12 11.40
CA GLU A 238 7.46 22.74 12.60
C GLU A 238 8.21 21.41 12.40
N GLU A 239 9.51 21.45 12.61
CA GLU A 239 10.39 20.30 12.37
C GLU A 239 10.22 19.21 13.43
N ALA A 240 9.79 19.60 14.63
CA ALA A 240 9.69 18.67 15.77
C ALA A 240 8.39 17.90 15.76
N LEU A 241 8.50 16.58 15.77
CA LEU A 241 7.37 15.70 16.06
C LEU A 241 6.87 15.89 17.48
N PRO A 242 5.54 15.95 17.69
CA PRO A 242 4.97 15.90 19.03
C PRO A 242 5.49 14.70 19.82
N VAL A 243 5.69 14.88 21.13
CA VAL A 243 6.18 13.79 22.02
C VAL A 243 5.33 12.53 21.90
N SER A 244 4.01 12.67 21.68
CA SER A 244 3.08 11.56 21.44
C SER A 244 3.40 10.75 20.19
N LEU A 245 4.05 11.33 19.20
CA LEU A 245 4.40 10.69 17.93
C LEU A 245 5.86 10.22 17.86
N GLN A 246 6.74 10.72 18.74
CA GLN A 246 8.16 10.34 18.72
C GLN A 246 8.36 8.84 18.88
N GLY A 247 7.54 8.17 19.70
CA GLY A 247 7.61 6.72 19.87
C GLY A 247 7.30 5.89 18.63
N TYR A 248 6.73 6.50 17.58
CA TYR A 248 6.45 5.82 16.31
C TYR A 248 7.58 5.96 15.28
N VAL A 249 8.46 6.96 15.45
CA VAL A 249 9.63 7.15 14.55
C VAL A 249 10.93 6.68 15.18
N ASP A 250 10.95 6.46 16.49
CA ASP A 250 12.11 5.89 17.17
C ASP A 250 12.51 4.55 16.58
N ASP A 251 13.81 4.37 16.28
CA ASP A 251 14.44 3.20 15.67
C ASP A 251 14.47 1.95 16.59
N LYS A 252 13.38 1.68 17.30
CA LYS A 252 13.19 0.42 18.05
C LYS A 252 13.07 -0.79 17.14
N TYR A 253 12.91 -0.53 15.84
CA TYR A 253 12.81 -1.53 14.80
C TYR A 253 14.14 -1.58 14.05
N ASP A 254 14.70 -2.76 13.92
CA ASP A 254 15.93 -2.96 13.18
C ASP A 254 15.64 -2.95 11.66
N LYS A 255 15.64 -1.73 11.07
CA LYS A 255 15.51 -1.53 9.62
C LYS A 255 16.49 -2.39 8.84
N ALA A 256 17.73 -2.48 9.30
CA ALA A 256 18.77 -3.24 8.61
C ALA A 256 18.44 -4.73 8.59
N GLU A 257 17.90 -5.28 9.68
CA GLU A 257 17.50 -6.69 9.73
C GLU A 257 16.29 -6.95 8.83
N LEU A 258 15.29 -6.05 8.82
CA LEU A 258 14.14 -6.17 7.92
C LEU A 258 14.57 -6.12 6.44
N CYS A 259 15.40 -5.17 6.05
CA CYS A 259 15.96 -5.09 4.70
C CYS A 259 16.72 -6.39 4.35
N LYS A 260 17.53 -6.91 5.29
CA LYS A 260 18.28 -8.14 5.10
C LYS A 260 17.38 -9.36 4.88
N VAL A 261 16.27 -9.45 5.63
CA VAL A 261 15.29 -10.53 5.46
C VAL A 261 14.64 -10.43 4.07
N LEU A 262 14.18 -9.25 3.67
CA LEU A 262 13.55 -9.01 2.37
C LEU A 262 14.51 -9.33 1.20
N LEU A 263 15.74 -8.86 1.28
CA LEU A 263 16.77 -9.11 0.25
C LEU A 263 17.20 -10.57 0.14
N ARG A 264 17.14 -11.32 1.25
CA ARG A 264 17.53 -12.75 1.28
C ARG A 264 16.35 -13.69 1.03
N PHE A 265 15.14 -13.18 0.99
CA PHE A 265 13.96 -14.01 0.78
C PHE A 265 13.99 -14.67 -0.59
N GLN A 266 14.00 -16.00 -0.60
CA GLN A 266 14.05 -16.80 -1.83
C GLN A 266 12.71 -17.47 -2.08
N TYR A 267 11.82 -16.77 -2.77
CA TYR A 267 10.50 -17.25 -3.12
C TYR A 267 10.49 -18.68 -3.71
N ILE A 268 11.43 -19.00 -4.58
CA ILE A 268 11.54 -20.33 -5.23
C ILE A 268 11.70 -21.49 -4.26
N ASN A 269 12.21 -21.24 -3.06
CA ASN A 269 12.42 -22.22 -2.01
C ASN A 269 11.21 -22.41 -1.11
N THR A 270 10.23 -21.52 -1.20
CA THR A 270 8.98 -21.65 -0.44
C THR A 270 8.10 -22.79 -0.97
N PRO A 271 7.23 -23.41 -0.16
CA PRO A 271 6.27 -24.39 -0.63
C PRO A 271 5.42 -23.88 -1.81
N LEU A 272 5.01 -22.60 -1.75
CA LEU A 272 4.20 -21.97 -2.79
C LEU A 272 5.00 -21.74 -4.08
N GLY A 273 6.25 -21.28 -3.97
CA GLY A 273 7.14 -21.13 -5.12
C GLY A 273 7.45 -22.46 -5.82
N LYS A 274 7.61 -23.54 -5.04
CA LYS A 274 7.76 -24.90 -5.59
C LYS A 274 6.51 -25.35 -6.33
N LYS A 275 5.31 -25.15 -5.76
CA LYS A 275 4.04 -25.48 -6.41
C LYS A 275 3.81 -24.69 -7.71
N GLN A 276 4.19 -23.42 -7.76
CA GLN A 276 4.03 -22.62 -8.96
C GLN A 276 4.92 -23.06 -10.14
N LYS A 277 5.96 -23.86 -9.90
CA LYS A 277 6.73 -24.51 -10.98
C LYS A 277 5.96 -25.68 -11.61
N ASP A 278 5.01 -26.27 -10.89
CA ASP A 278 4.16 -27.34 -11.41
C ASP A 278 3.20 -26.77 -12.47
N SER A 279 3.36 -27.22 -13.70
CA SER A 279 2.56 -26.77 -14.84
C SER A 279 1.07 -27.09 -14.65
N PHE A 280 0.72 -28.21 -14.05
CA PHE A 280 -0.66 -28.61 -13.79
C PHE A 280 -1.32 -27.67 -12.77
N TYR A 281 -0.64 -27.41 -11.65
CA TYR A 281 -1.13 -26.45 -10.66
C TYR A 281 -1.34 -25.05 -11.27
N ALA A 282 -0.37 -24.59 -12.04
CA ALA A 282 -0.44 -23.28 -12.68
C ALA A 282 -1.62 -23.18 -13.68
N VAL A 283 -1.89 -24.24 -14.46
CA VAL A 283 -3.04 -24.29 -15.39
C VAL A 283 -4.36 -24.31 -14.61
N SER A 284 -4.44 -25.09 -13.54
CA SER A 284 -5.65 -25.18 -12.70
C SER A 284 -6.02 -23.84 -12.08
N VAL A 285 -5.03 -23.14 -11.50
CA VAL A 285 -5.24 -21.81 -10.93
C VAL A 285 -5.68 -20.82 -12.00
N ASN A 286 -5.07 -20.88 -13.18
CA ASN A 286 -5.43 -20.02 -14.29
C ASN A 286 -6.89 -20.22 -14.75
N LEU A 287 -7.32 -21.48 -14.89
CA LEU A 287 -8.70 -21.79 -15.26
C LEU A 287 -9.70 -21.29 -14.20
N ILE A 288 -9.40 -21.52 -12.91
CA ILE A 288 -10.24 -21.01 -11.82
C ILE A 288 -10.35 -19.50 -11.87
N GLN A 289 -9.24 -18.78 -12.06
CA GLN A 289 -9.23 -17.31 -12.17
C GLN A 289 -9.99 -16.82 -13.40
N PHE A 290 -9.83 -17.51 -14.55
CA PHE A 290 -10.55 -17.18 -15.76
C PHE A 290 -12.08 -17.28 -15.56
N PHE A 291 -12.57 -18.39 -15.03
CA PHE A 291 -13.99 -18.54 -14.75
C PHE A 291 -14.49 -17.57 -13.68
N ALA A 292 -13.68 -17.33 -12.65
CA ALA A 292 -14.03 -16.36 -11.61
C ALA A 292 -14.18 -14.93 -12.15
N GLN A 293 -13.42 -14.53 -13.18
CA GLN A 293 -13.57 -13.21 -13.80
C GLN A 293 -14.90 -13.03 -14.53
N MET A 294 -15.50 -14.11 -15.04
CA MET A 294 -16.80 -14.08 -15.72
C MET A 294 -17.98 -13.91 -14.76
N LEU A 295 -17.76 -14.09 -13.47
CA LEU A 295 -18.82 -13.99 -12.48
C LEU A 295 -19.05 -12.53 -12.03
N PRO A 296 -20.32 -12.11 -11.82
CA PRO A 296 -20.62 -10.84 -11.19
C PRO A 296 -19.95 -10.70 -9.81
N TRP A 297 -19.55 -9.48 -9.47
CA TRP A 297 -18.80 -9.18 -8.24
C TRP A 297 -19.44 -9.77 -6.97
N HIS A 298 -20.76 -9.64 -6.81
CA HIS A 298 -21.47 -10.17 -5.65
C HIS A 298 -21.41 -11.71 -5.53
N ILE A 299 -21.32 -12.42 -6.68
CA ILE A 299 -21.15 -13.87 -6.71
C ILE A 299 -19.72 -14.25 -6.37
N LYS A 300 -18.72 -13.50 -6.88
CA LYS A 300 -17.31 -13.68 -6.52
C LYS A 300 -17.11 -13.59 -5.01
N MET A 301 -17.69 -12.57 -4.37
CA MET A 301 -17.57 -12.37 -2.93
C MET A 301 -18.27 -13.47 -2.13
N LYS A 302 -19.43 -13.98 -2.59
CA LYS A 302 -20.09 -15.14 -1.96
C LYS A 302 -19.23 -16.40 -2.05
N LEU A 303 -18.69 -16.69 -3.22
CA LEU A 303 -17.80 -17.84 -3.43
C LEU A 303 -16.51 -17.73 -2.60
N LYS A 304 -15.90 -16.55 -2.58
CA LYS A 304 -14.70 -16.28 -1.75
C LYS A 304 -14.98 -16.56 -0.27
N ARG A 305 -16.15 -16.17 0.23
CA ARG A 305 -16.59 -16.46 1.61
C ARG A 305 -16.81 -17.96 1.87
N LEU A 306 -17.45 -18.66 0.95
CA LEU A 306 -17.69 -20.11 1.08
C LEU A 306 -16.39 -20.92 1.06
N ILE A 307 -15.48 -20.62 0.13
CA ILE A 307 -14.17 -21.29 0.04
C ILE A 307 -13.32 -21.04 1.30
N LYS A 308 -13.48 -19.88 1.94
CA LYS A 308 -12.78 -19.57 3.19
C LYS A 308 -13.40 -20.21 4.43
N GLN A 309 -14.64 -20.72 4.33
CA GLN A 309 -15.33 -21.44 5.41
C GLN A 309 -15.07 -22.94 5.38
N ALA A 310 -14.64 -23.48 4.24
CA ALA A 310 -14.21 -24.86 4.07
C ALA A 310 -12.71 -25.01 4.36
#